data_f141d37c088068dbe19cf031fc61bee5
#
_entry.id   f141d37c088068dbe19cf031fc61bee5
#
_cell.length_a   1.000
_cell.length_b   1.000
_cell.length_c   1.000
_cell.angle_alpha   90.00
_cell.angle_beta   90.00
_cell.angle_gamma   90.00
#
_symmetry.space_group_name_H-M   'P 1'
#
loop_
_entity.id
_entity.type
_entity.pdbx_description
1 polymer ?
#
loop_
_entity_poly.entity_id
_entity_poly.type
_entity_poly.pdbx_seq_one_letter_code
_entity_poly.pdbx_strand_id
1 'polypeptide(L)'
;MRKLLLTILSITFTLSSAQAQIPVKVPQGDTILKRLTASLPADTIAVPVIDQPLLFGQSLLYKLRLDSIKQTVPLDYNEYVQSYIDIYTKRKSMYGDMLGLSSYYFPIFEKALKSYNIPTEIKYLAIVESSLNPHAVSRVGATGLWQFMFGTAKAYGLNMDNFVDERKDPIQASYAAAAYFRDAYEELGDWLLAIAAYNCGKGNVNRAIDKAGSRDFWEIRKFLPKETSNYVPAFIAAVYVMKYAKTHQITVKPNNFTFKTDTVLVRNFVALNDVAAAINHKEETLVALNPSYKKKIVNGTDVLPKRIVIPKPELQFYESLFEVLNNDLDTDKEIILASTDDVRELRKKVLPKTEAVASKILVHKVLPGQSLNAIASKYGVEVQDLKVWNALKVSTIVPGQKLKIYRDTTPAKLTPKAKTSFASYKVKQGDTLSSIAEKFDGITVASLKAANGLKSAKITEGMVLKVM
;
A
#
# COMPACT_ATOMS: atom_id res chain seq x y z
N MET A 1 -28.31 -87.53 -14.72
CA MET A 1 -27.63 -86.41 -15.34
C MET A 1 -28.28 -85.11 -14.82
N ARG A 2 -27.82 -84.57 -13.74
CA ARG A 2 -28.32 -83.31 -13.18
C ARG A 2 -27.21 -82.27 -13.23
N LYS A 3 -27.43 -81.20 -14.01
CA LYS A 3 -26.57 -80.07 -14.10
C LYS A 3 -26.82 -79.14 -12.89
N LEU A 4 -25.79 -78.93 -12.10
CA LEU A 4 -25.80 -78.00 -10.98
C LEU A 4 -25.49 -76.62 -11.55
N LEU A 5 -26.46 -75.69 -11.48
CA LEU A 5 -26.22 -74.29 -11.76
C LEU A 5 -25.70 -73.61 -10.50
N LEU A 6 -24.46 -73.10 -10.58
CA LEU A 6 -23.90 -72.19 -9.58
C LEU A 6 -24.33 -70.75 -9.96
N THR A 7 -25.21 -70.17 -9.15
CA THR A 7 -25.50 -68.72 -9.22
C THR A 7 -24.47 -67.98 -8.41
N ILE A 8 -23.61 -67.26 -9.13
CA ILE A 8 -22.69 -66.29 -8.50
C ILE A 8 -23.46 -65.00 -8.27
N LEU A 9 -23.71 -64.65 -7.02
CA LEU A 9 -24.31 -63.41 -6.57
C LEU A 9 -23.19 -62.34 -6.55
N SER A 10 -23.07 -61.51 -7.60
CA SER A 10 -22.19 -60.35 -7.62
C SER A 10 -22.87 -59.17 -6.92
N ILE A 11 -22.42 -58.90 -5.70
CA ILE A 11 -22.77 -57.68 -4.98
C ILE A 11 -21.96 -56.54 -5.58
N THR A 12 -22.57 -55.73 -6.44
CA THR A 12 -22.01 -54.47 -6.88
C THR A 12 -22.22 -53.43 -5.78
N PHE A 13 -21.13 -53.10 -5.08
CA PHE A 13 -21.08 -51.95 -4.18
C PHE A 13 -21.01 -50.70 -5.04
N THR A 14 -22.11 -50.04 -5.27
CA THR A 14 -22.11 -48.69 -5.81
C THR A 14 -21.67 -47.72 -4.72
N LEU A 15 -20.38 -47.31 -4.74
CA LEU A 15 -19.92 -46.13 -4.02
C LEU A 15 -20.56 -44.90 -4.68
N SER A 16 -21.66 -44.45 -4.08
CA SER A 16 -22.22 -43.13 -4.37
C SER A 16 -21.26 -42.11 -3.75
N SER A 17 -20.33 -41.56 -4.55
CA SER A 17 -19.57 -40.37 -4.21
C SER A 17 -20.51 -39.17 -4.26
N ALA A 18 -21.16 -38.86 -3.17
CA ALA A 18 -21.76 -37.55 -2.97
C ALA A 18 -20.62 -36.54 -2.90
N GLN A 19 -20.23 -35.99 -4.06
CA GLN A 19 -19.49 -34.76 -4.13
C GLN A 19 -20.42 -33.65 -3.66
N ALA A 20 -20.33 -33.33 -2.38
CA ALA A 20 -20.80 -32.06 -1.88
C ALA A 20 -19.99 -31.00 -2.58
N GLN A 21 -20.55 -30.38 -3.62
CA GLN A 21 -20.06 -29.14 -4.18
C GLN A 21 -20.24 -28.06 -3.12
N ILE A 22 -19.20 -27.89 -2.29
CA ILE A 22 -19.06 -26.70 -1.47
C ILE A 22 -18.94 -25.55 -2.47
N PRO A 23 -19.84 -24.57 -2.49
CA PRO A 23 -19.68 -23.41 -3.36
C PRO A 23 -18.38 -22.74 -2.94
N VAL A 24 -17.36 -22.83 -3.77
CA VAL A 24 -16.14 -22.07 -3.63
C VAL A 24 -16.53 -20.61 -3.89
N LYS A 25 -16.86 -19.93 -2.82
CA LYS A 25 -16.98 -18.47 -2.81
C LYS A 25 -15.61 -17.96 -3.21
N VAL A 26 -15.47 -17.50 -4.45
CA VAL A 26 -14.25 -16.84 -4.92
C VAL A 26 -14.04 -15.65 -3.99
N PRO A 27 -12.96 -15.61 -3.21
CA PRO A 27 -12.73 -14.48 -2.32
C PRO A 27 -12.50 -13.24 -3.18
N GLN A 28 -13.33 -12.21 -3.02
CA GLN A 28 -13.04 -10.88 -3.50
C GLN A 28 -11.63 -10.52 -3.03
N GLY A 29 -10.85 -9.78 -3.84
CA GLY A 29 -9.41 -9.55 -3.71
C GLY A 29 -8.83 -9.31 -2.30
N ASP A 30 -9.64 -8.82 -1.35
CA ASP A 30 -9.28 -8.61 0.05
C ASP A 30 -8.86 -9.87 0.83
N THR A 31 -9.31 -11.05 0.42
CA THR A 31 -9.05 -12.30 1.15
C THR A 31 -7.69 -12.90 0.79
N ILE A 32 -7.21 -12.68 -0.44
CA ILE A 32 -5.86 -13.08 -0.86
C ILE A 32 -4.83 -12.19 -0.17
N LEU A 33 -5.10 -10.90 -0.06
CA LEU A 33 -4.30 -9.91 0.66
C LEU A 33 -4.16 -10.24 2.14
N LYS A 34 -5.27 -10.62 2.82
CA LYS A 34 -5.23 -11.06 4.21
C LYS A 34 -4.40 -12.33 4.43
N ARG A 35 -4.37 -13.25 3.48
CA ARG A 35 -3.53 -14.46 3.57
C ARG A 35 -2.04 -14.15 3.37
N LEU A 36 -1.69 -13.20 2.53
CA LEU A 36 -0.28 -12.80 2.31
C LEU A 36 0.27 -12.03 3.52
N THR A 37 -0.54 -11.17 4.14
CA THR A 37 -0.14 -10.40 5.34
C THR A 37 -0.26 -11.20 6.64
N ALA A 38 -1.18 -12.18 6.71
CA ALA A 38 -1.33 -13.05 7.88
C ALA A 38 -0.30 -14.18 7.97
N SER A 39 0.55 -14.38 6.95
CA SER A 39 1.46 -15.51 6.91
C SER A 39 2.89 -15.22 7.39
N LEU A 40 3.17 -14.00 7.84
CA LEU A 40 4.37 -13.74 8.63
C LEU A 40 3.98 -13.85 10.10
N PRO A 41 4.35 -14.94 10.81
CA PRO A 41 4.09 -15.00 12.23
C PRO A 41 4.93 -13.90 12.91
N ALA A 42 4.24 -12.89 13.43
CA ALA A 42 4.85 -11.90 14.31
C ALA A 42 5.28 -12.52 15.65
N ASP A 43 4.93 -13.79 15.88
CA ASP A 43 5.19 -14.48 17.12
C ASP A 43 5.79 -15.87 16.88
N THR A 44 6.94 -16.06 17.49
CA THR A 44 7.57 -17.35 17.83
C THR A 44 7.92 -18.28 16.66
N ILE A 45 9.05 -18.00 16.00
CA ILE A 45 9.85 -19.11 15.52
C ILE A 45 10.83 -19.44 16.64
N ALA A 46 10.50 -20.43 17.46
CA ALA A 46 11.51 -21.10 18.24
C ALA A 46 12.55 -21.63 17.26
N VAL A 47 13.78 -21.14 17.35
CA VAL A 47 14.89 -21.66 16.55
C VAL A 47 15.07 -23.11 16.98
N PRO A 48 14.82 -24.12 16.13
CA PRO A 48 15.11 -25.48 16.51
C PRO A 48 16.63 -25.58 16.70
N VAL A 49 17.05 -26.05 17.85
CA VAL A 49 18.44 -26.49 18.07
C VAL A 49 18.62 -27.74 17.21
N ILE A 50 19.27 -27.59 16.06
CA ILE A 50 19.53 -28.70 15.13
C ILE A 50 20.94 -29.17 15.41
N ASP A 51 21.03 -30.22 16.17
CA ASP A 51 22.24 -30.98 16.39
C ASP A 51 22.38 -32.03 15.28
N GLN A 52 22.94 -31.64 14.09
CA GLN A 52 23.22 -32.59 13.02
C GLN A 52 24.41 -32.20 12.13
N PRO A 53 25.40 -33.10 11.94
CA PRO A 53 26.63 -32.86 11.15
C PRO A 53 26.43 -32.70 9.63
N LEU A 54 25.27 -33.10 9.09
CA LEU A 54 24.96 -33.00 7.65
C LEU A 54 24.71 -31.55 7.18
N LEU A 55 24.55 -30.60 8.09
CA LEU A 55 24.31 -29.20 7.79
C LEU A 55 25.59 -28.40 7.46
N PHE A 56 26.78 -28.92 7.76
CA PHE A 56 28.02 -28.17 7.60
C PHE A 56 28.28 -27.79 6.13
N GLY A 57 28.07 -28.72 5.18
CA GLY A 57 28.23 -28.43 3.74
C GLY A 57 27.20 -27.43 3.20
N GLN A 58 25.97 -27.49 3.66
CA GLN A 58 24.88 -26.59 3.22
C GLN A 58 25.08 -25.20 3.82
N SER A 59 25.48 -25.10 5.06
CA SER A 59 25.83 -23.84 5.76
C SER A 59 26.97 -23.11 5.05
N LEU A 60 28.02 -23.82 4.71
CA LEU A 60 29.14 -23.25 3.95
C LEU A 60 28.71 -22.76 2.58
N LEU A 61 27.86 -23.52 1.88
CA LEU A 61 27.33 -23.13 0.57
C LEU A 61 26.51 -21.84 0.65
N TYR A 62 25.64 -21.68 1.65
CA TYR A 62 24.86 -20.47 1.82
C TYR A 62 25.75 -19.27 2.15
N LYS A 63 26.75 -19.46 3.01
CA LYS A 63 27.75 -18.44 3.29
C LYS A 63 28.47 -17.97 2.03
N LEU A 64 29.04 -18.89 1.26
CA LEU A 64 29.75 -18.58 0.01
C LEU A 64 28.86 -17.87 -1.01
N ARG A 65 27.58 -18.25 -1.10
CA ARG A 65 26.61 -17.61 -1.99
C ARG A 65 26.28 -16.18 -1.52
N LEU A 66 26.07 -15.94 -0.22
CA LEU A 66 25.86 -14.59 0.32
C LEU A 66 27.10 -13.73 0.08
N ASP A 67 28.28 -14.25 0.35
CA ASP A 67 29.54 -13.53 0.10
C ASP A 67 29.70 -13.16 -1.40
N SER A 68 29.23 -14.00 -2.32
CA SER A 68 29.33 -13.76 -3.77
C SER A 68 28.36 -12.70 -4.30
N ILE A 69 27.26 -12.42 -3.61
CA ILE A 69 26.25 -11.42 -4.01
C ILE A 69 26.28 -10.15 -3.17
N LYS A 70 27.09 -10.13 -2.13
CA LYS A 70 27.30 -8.98 -1.26
C LYS A 70 27.88 -7.82 -2.07
N GLN A 71 27.29 -6.65 -1.90
CA GLN A 71 27.79 -5.41 -2.50
C GLN A 71 28.10 -4.41 -1.37
N THR A 72 27.20 -3.45 -1.13
CA THR A 72 27.39 -2.40 -0.12
C THR A 72 26.83 -2.80 1.24
N VAL A 73 25.66 -3.47 1.26
CA VAL A 73 25.03 -3.91 2.50
C VAL A 73 25.67 -5.21 2.96
N PRO A 74 26.10 -5.35 4.25
CA PRO A 74 26.57 -6.62 4.77
C PRO A 74 25.51 -7.71 4.67
N LEU A 75 25.90 -8.88 4.14
CA LEU A 75 25.05 -10.07 4.00
C LEU A 75 25.65 -11.22 4.81
N ASP A 76 25.74 -11.01 6.13
CA ASP A 76 26.39 -11.96 7.03
C ASP A 76 25.58 -13.26 7.15
N TYR A 77 26.28 -14.39 7.10
CA TYR A 77 25.67 -15.69 7.33
C TYR A 77 25.80 -16.09 8.79
N ASN A 78 24.70 -16.51 9.39
CA ASN A 78 24.63 -17.12 10.72
C ASN A 78 23.36 -17.98 10.84
N GLU A 79 23.16 -18.62 11.98
CA GLU A 79 22.00 -19.49 12.28
C GLU A 79 20.65 -18.79 12.12
N TYR A 80 20.56 -17.50 12.43
CA TYR A 80 19.33 -16.71 12.30
C TYR A 80 18.98 -16.50 10.84
N VAL A 81 19.96 -16.16 10.00
CA VAL A 81 19.79 -16.00 8.56
C VAL A 81 19.46 -17.34 7.91
N GLN A 82 20.15 -18.42 8.32
CA GLN A 82 19.89 -19.79 7.86
C GLN A 82 18.42 -20.16 8.07
N SER A 83 17.88 -19.93 9.28
CA SER A 83 16.50 -20.26 9.62
C SER A 83 15.49 -19.58 8.67
N TYR A 84 15.72 -18.32 8.31
CA TYR A 84 14.88 -17.61 7.34
C TYR A 84 15.06 -18.11 5.90
N ILE A 85 16.28 -18.45 5.47
CA ILE A 85 16.52 -19.07 4.17
C ILE A 85 15.71 -20.36 4.03
N ASP A 86 15.73 -21.20 5.06
CA ASP A 86 15.01 -22.48 5.06
C ASP A 86 13.48 -22.32 5.04
N ILE A 87 12.97 -21.28 5.72
CA ILE A 87 11.55 -20.94 5.68
C ILE A 87 11.16 -20.40 4.30
N TYR A 88 11.93 -19.50 3.74
CA TYR A 88 11.60 -18.79 2.52
C TYR A 88 11.73 -19.70 1.28
N THR A 89 12.71 -20.57 1.23
CA THR A 89 12.87 -21.55 0.14
C THR A 89 11.72 -22.57 0.07
N LYS A 90 11.06 -22.83 1.18
CA LYS A 90 9.84 -23.67 1.22
C LYS A 90 8.58 -22.93 0.68
N ARG A 91 8.59 -21.61 0.66
CA ARG A 91 7.44 -20.77 0.21
C ARG A 91 7.52 -20.47 -1.30
N LYS A 92 7.77 -21.49 -2.12
CA LYS A 92 8.06 -21.36 -3.56
C LYS A 92 7.01 -20.56 -4.32
N SER A 93 5.71 -20.82 -4.07
CA SER A 93 4.62 -20.12 -4.75
C SER A 93 4.65 -18.62 -4.49
N MET A 94 4.77 -18.22 -3.21
CA MET A 94 4.81 -16.82 -2.80
C MET A 94 6.02 -16.08 -3.39
N TYR A 95 7.20 -16.70 -3.33
CA TYR A 95 8.41 -16.11 -3.92
C TYR A 95 8.34 -16.06 -5.46
N GLY A 96 7.63 -17.00 -6.10
CA GLY A 96 7.36 -16.96 -7.54
C GLY A 96 6.51 -15.75 -7.93
N ASP A 97 5.48 -15.41 -7.14
CA ASP A 97 4.67 -14.20 -7.32
C ASP A 97 5.52 -12.92 -7.16
N MET A 98 6.32 -12.86 -6.10
CA MET A 98 7.21 -11.72 -5.84
C MET A 98 8.29 -11.55 -6.92
N LEU A 99 8.85 -12.64 -7.45
CA LEU A 99 9.77 -12.59 -8.58
C LEU A 99 9.11 -12.00 -9.83
N GLY A 100 7.86 -12.38 -10.12
CA GLY A 100 7.10 -11.77 -11.20
C GLY A 100 6.92 -10.27 -11.00
N LEU A 101 6.41 -9.86 -9.83
CA LEU A 101 6.17 -8.45 -9.48
C LEU A 101 7.46 -7.63 -9.43
N SER A 102 8.59 -8.24 -9.06
CA SER A 102 9.87 -7.53 -8.96
C SER A 102 10.34 -6.96 -10.30
N SER A 103 9.97 -7.57 -11.43
CA SER A 103 10.29 -7.05 -12.75
C SER A 103 9.70 -5.66 -13.02
N TYR A 104 8.56 -5.35 -12.40
CA TYR A 104 7.91 -4.04 -12.48
C TYR A 104 8.38 -3.08 -11.37
N TYR A 105 8.40 -3.53 -10.12
CA TYR A 105 8.67 -2.65 -8.99
C TYR A 105 10.15 -2.33 -8.78
N PHE A 106 11.06 -3.28 -8.99
CA PHE A 106 12.48 -3.07 -8.69
C PHE A 106 13.13 -1.95 -9.49
N PRO A 107 12.87 -1.75 -10.80
CA PRO A 107 13.37 -0.59 -11.52
C PRO A 107 12.93 0.74 -10.90
N ILE A 108 11.69 0.83 -10.39
CA ILE A 108 11.16 2.01 -9.69
C ILE A 108 11.93 2.26 -8.39
N PHE A 109 12.11 1.21 -7.58
CA PHE A 109 12.83 1.29 -6.32
C PHE A 109 14.30 1.67 -6.52
N GLU A 110 14.97 1.03 -7.48
CA GLU A 110 16.37 1.31 -7.79
C GLU A 110 16.59 2.75 -8.25
N LYS A 111 15.67 3.29 -9.08
CA LYS A 111 15.74 4.70 -9.48
C LYS A 111 15.68 5.63 -8.26
N ALA A 112 14.75 5.38 -7.35
CA ALA A 112 14.59 6.20 -6.14
C ALA A 112 15.79 6.06 -5.20
N LEU A 113 16.27 4.83 -4.95
CA LEU A 113 17.43 4.58 -4.09
C LEU A 113 18.71 5.23 -4.63
N LYS A 114 18.99 5.05 -5.93
CA LYS A 114 20.14 5.67 -6.60
C LYS A 114 20.13 7.19 -6.50
N SER A 115 18.96 7.84 -6.58
CA SER A 115 18.86 9.31 -6.50
C SER A 115 19.24 9.88 -5.12
N TYR A 116 19.34 9.03 -4.09
CA TYR A 116 19.80 9.37 -2.75
C TYR A 116 21.13 8.70 -2.37
N ASN A 117 21.82 8.07 -3.34
CA ASN A 117 23.04 7.28 -3.11
C ASN A 117 22.84 6.12 -2.11
N ILE A 118 21.66 5.52 -2.10
CA ILE A 118 21.34 4.37 -1.22
C ILE A 118 21.62 3.07 -1.97
N PRO A 119 22.22 2.06 -1.32
CA PRO A 119 22.45 0.74 -1.89
C PRO A 119 21.18 0.13 -2.45
N THR A 120 21.27 -0.41 -3.66
CA THR A 120 20.10 -0.96 -4.34
C THR A 120 19.58 -2.25 -3.70
N GLU A 121 20.37 -2.89 -2.84
CA GLU A 121 19.96 -4.05 -2.04
C GLU A 121 18.80 -3.71 -1.08
N ILE A 122 18.67 -2.45 -0.66
CA ILE A 122 17.56 -1.98 0.19
C ILE A 122 16.18 -2.25 -0.45
N LYS A 123 16.09 -2.37 -1.78
CA LYS A 123 14.84 -2.74 -2.47
C LYS A 123 14.19 -4.03 -1.96
N TYR A 124 15.01 -4.97 -1.47
CA TYR A 124 14.50 -6.24 -0.95
C TYR A 124 13.73 -6.10 0.38
N LEU A 125 13.80 -4.95 1.05
CA LEU A 125 12.95 -4.71 2.21
C LEU A 125 11.47 -4.71 1.87
N ALA A 126 11.08 -4.23 0.68
CA ALA A 126 9.69 -4.30 0.24
C ALA A 126 9.16 -5.76 0.10
N ILE A 127 10.06 -6.74 -0.06
CA ILE A 127 9.71 -8.17 0.04
C ILE A 127 9.29 -8.52 1.47
N VAL A 128 10.09 -8.10 2.46
CA VAL A 128 9.84 -8.39 3.88
C VAL A 128 8.62 -7.62 4.38
N GLU A 129 8.45 -6.38 3.96
CA GLU A 129 7.40 -5.48 4.44
C GLU A 129 6.00 -5.85 3.91
N SER A 130 5.89 -6.12 2.62
CA SER A 130 4.59 -6.24 1.97
C SER A 130 4.46 -7.39 0.98
N SER A 131 5.50 -8.18 0.76
CA SER A 131 5.57 -9.14 -0.37
C SER A 131 5.30 -8.45 -1.73
N LEU A 132 5.73 -7.20 -1.89
CA LEU A 132 5.50 -6.34 -3.06
C LEU A 132 4.02 -5.99 -3.29
N ASN A 133 3.20 -5.95 -2.24
CA ASN A 133 1.81 -5.59 -2.33
C ASN A 133 1.58 -4.10 -1.99
N PRO A 134 1.18 -3.24 -2.95
CA PRO A 134 0.95 -1.83 -2.69
C PRO A 134 -0.29 -1.55 -1.81
N HIS A 135 -1.19 -2.53 -1.69
CA HIS A 135 -2.40 -2.43 -0.87
C HIS A 135 -2.25 -3.00 0.53
N ALA A 136 -1.06 -3.52 0.88
CA ALA A 136 -0.83 -4.09 2.20
C ALA A 136 -1.09 -3.05 3.30
N VAL A 137 -1.84 -3.45 4.32
CA VAL A 137 -2.10 -2.66 5.53
C VAL A 137 -1.92 -3.54 6.74
N SER A 138 -0.98 -3.21 7.60
CA SER A 138 -0.73 -3.94 8.83
C SER A 138 -1.80 -3.66 9.89
N ARG A 139 -1.84 -4.49 10.93
CA ARG A 139 -2.78 -4.31 12.06
C ARG A 139 -2.61 -2.95 12.77
N VAL A 140 -1.42 -2.37 12.73
CA VAL A 140 -1.09 -1.07 13.34
C VAL A 140 -1.16 0.09 12.34
N GLY A 141 -1.56 -0.15 11.08
CA GLY A 141 -1.80 0.87 10.07
C GLY A 141 -0.58 1.24 9.21
N ALA A 142 0.50 0.47 9.27
CA ALA A 142 1.56 0.59 8.29
C ALA A 142 1.01 0.20 6.91
N THR A 143 1.33 0.96 5.85
CA THR A 143 0.62 0.86 4.56
C THR A 143 1.59 0.88 3.39
N GLY A 144 1.25 0.07 2.36
CA GLY A 144 1.89 0.08 1.05
C GLY A 144 3.11 -0.80 0.93
N LEU A 145 3.82 -0.68 -0.21
CA LEU A 145 5.01 -1.49 -0.53
C LEU A 145 6.10 -1.43 0.53
N TRP A 146 6.27 -0.25 1.14
CA TRP A 146 7.29 0.07 2.13
C TRP A 146 6.75 0.12 3.56
N GLN A 147 5.49 -0.23 3.78
CA GLN A 147 4.82 -0.27 5.09
C GLN A 147 5.04 1.01 5.93
N PHE A 148 4.86 2.17 5.32
CA PHE A 148 4.98 3.42 6.04
C PHE A 148 3.90 3.60 7.10
N MET A 149 4.31 3.93 8.31
CA MET A 149 3.41 4.49 9.33
C MET A 149 3.00 5.90 8.94
N PHE A 150 1.77 6.30 9.27
CA PHE A 150 1.21 7.61 8.89
C PHE A 150 2.13 8.79 9.24
N GLY A 151 2.61 8.86 10.49
CA GLY A 151 3.49 9.94 10.95
C GLY A 151 4.80 10.00 10.19
N THR A 152 5.44 8.84 9.97
CA THR A 152 6.68 8.73 9.20
C THR A 152 6.47 9.14 7.74
N ALA A 153 5.36 8.67 7.13
CA ALA A 153 5.01 9.03 5.76
C ALA A 153 4.90 10.55 5.57
N LYS A 154 4.21 11.22 6.48
CA LYS A 154 4.10 12.69 6.50
C LYS A 154 5.44 13.38 6.65
N ALA A 155 6.28 12.91 7.58
CA ALA A 155 7.62 13.47 7.80
C ALA A 155 8.51 13.37 6.54
N TYR A 156 8.29 12.36 5.71
CA TYR A 156 9.01 12.17 4.45
C TYR A 156 8.22 12.64 3.21
N GLY A 157 7.20 13.50 3.41
CA GLY A 157 6.54 14.26 2.35
C GLY A 157 5.48 13.47 1.55
N LEU A 158 5.02 12.33 2.06
CA LEU A 158 3.90 11.61 1.44
C LEU A 158 2.58 12.29 1.78
N ASN A 159 1.72 12.45 0.79
CA ASN A 159 0.39 13.00 0.95
C ASN A 159 -0.64 11.90 1.20
N MET A 160 -1.49 12.10 2.20
CA MET A 160 -2.65 11.27 2.50
C MET A 160 -3.86 12.18 2.71
N ASP A 161 -4.84 12.05 1.84
CA ASP A 161 -6.11 12.79 1.89
C ASP A 161 -7.29 11.86 1.57
N ASN A 162 -8.49 12.42 1.36
CA ASN A 162 -9.70 11.64 1.07
C ASN A 162 -9.66 10.91 -0.29
N PHE A 163 -8.80 11.32 -1.22
CA PHE A 163 -8.67 10.75 -2.56
C PHE A 163 -7.40 9.96 -2.75
N VAL A 164 -6.33 10.32 -2.05
CA VAL A 164 -4.98 9.80 -2.27
C VAL A 164 -4.39 9.25 -0.97
N ASP A 165 -3.68 8.13 -1.07
CA ASP A 165 -2.76 7.63 -0.05
C ASP A 165 -1.43 7.27 -0.72
N GLU A 166 -0.46 8.19 -0.70
CA GLU A 166 0.81 8.02 -1.40
C GLU A 166 1.75 6.99 -0.77
N ARG A 167 1.42 6.46 0.39
CA ARG A 167 2.09 5.27 0.94
C ARG A 167 1.92 4.06 0.01
N LYS A 168 0.84 4.05 -0.79
CA LYS A 168 0.55 3.02 -1.79
C LYS A 168 1.18 3.33 -3.16
N ASP A 169 1.59 4.57 -3.42
CA ASP A 169 2.23 4.97 -4.68
C ASP A 169 3.63 4.35 -4.78
N PRO A 170 3.91 3.49 -5.77
CA PRO A 170 5.21 2.82 -5.86
C PRO A 170 6.37 3.80 -6.00
N ILE A 171 6.16 4.93 -6.66
CA ILE A 171 7.21 5.91 -6.92
C ILE A 171 7.41 6.81 -5.69
N GLN A 172 6.34 7.48 -5.22
CA GLN A 172 6.46 8.43 -4.10
C GLN A 172 6.93 7.74 -2.82
N ALA A 173 6.37 6.56 -2.50
CA ALA A 173 6.79 5.80 -1.34
C ALA A 173 8.26 5.34 -1.43
N SER A 174 8.77 5.01 -2.63
CA SER A 174 10.17 4.63 -2.80
C SER A 174 11.13 5.80 -2.60
N TYR A 175 10.77 7.00 -3.05
CA TYR A 175 11.57 8.21 -2.77
C TYR A 175 11.56 8.56 -1.28
N ALA A 176 10.41 8.41 -0.60
CA ALA A 176 10.31 8.59 0.85
C ALA A 176 11.16 7.57 1.61
N ALA A 177 11.15 6.30 1.18
CA ALA A 177 12.00 5.26 1.77
C ALA A 177 13.49 5.56 1.57
N ALA A 178 13.90 5.97 0.37
CA ALA A 178 15.27 6.35 0.08
C ALA A 178 15.74 7.53 0.96
N ALA A 179 14.89 8.55 1.15
CA ALA A 179 15.17 9.67 2.05
C ALA A 179 15.31 9.22 3.51
N TYR A 180 14.44 8.30 3.97
CA TYR A 180 14.56 7.73 5.31
C TYR A 180 15.89 6.99 5.51
N PHE A 181 16.28 6.15 4.54
CA PHE A 181 17.54 5.40 4.63
C PHE A 181 18.78 6.29 4.59
N ARG A 182 18.75 7.40 3.82
CA ARG A 182 19.79 8.42 3.89
C ARG A 182 19.93 8.95 5.32
N ASP A 183 18.83 9.45 5.91
CA ASP A 183 18.84 10.05 7.24
C ASP A 183 19.18 9.04 8.33
N ALA A 184 18.80 7.76 8.15
CA ALA A 184 19.14 6.70 9.08
C ALA A 184 20.64 6.33 9.01
N TYR A 185 21.19 6.25 7.80
CA TYR A 185 22.60 5.95 7.61
C TYR A 185 23.51 7.13 8.05
N GLU A 186 23.12 8.37 7.75
CA GLU A 186 23.82 9.56 8.23
C GLU A 186 23.95 9.58 9.77
N GLU A 187 22.92 9.12 10.50
CA GLU A 187 22.93 9.07 11.96
C GLU A 187 23.65 7.84 12.52
N LEU A 188 23.41 6.67 11.92
CA LEU A 188 23.86 5.39 12.49
C LEU A 188 25.18 4.88 11.90
N GLY A 189 25.57 5.30 10.70
CA GLY A 189 26.83 4.96 10.05
C GLY A 189 26.95 3.50 9.58
N ASP A 190 25.90 2.70 9.73
CA ASP A 190 25.87 1.27 9.38
C ASP A 190 24.54 0.87 8.74
N TRP A 191 24.59 0.04 7.69
CA TRP A 191 23.41 -0.35 6.94
C TRP A 191 22.51 -1.33 7.70
N LEU A 192 23.06 -2.26 8.49
CA LEU A 192 22.25 -3.18 9.28
C LEU A 192 21.53 -2.44 10.41
N LEU A 193 22.19 -1.43 11.00
CA LEU A 193 21.54 -0.54 11.98
C LEU A 193 20.46 0.32 11.34
N ALA A 194 20.70 0.86 10.13
CA ALA A 194 19.69 1.63 9.40
C ALA A 194 18.47 0.76 9.03
N ILE A 195 18.68 -0.50 8.62
CA ILE A 195 17.62 -1.48 8.36
C ILE A 195 16.86 -1.79 9.65
N ALA A 196 17.54 -2.02 10.77
CA ALA A 196 16.89 -2.23 12.06
C ALA A 196 16.05 -1.00 12.48
N ALA A 197 16.60 0.20 12.26
CA ALA A 197 15.91 1.46 12.57
C ALA A 197 14.65 1.68 11.71
N TYR A 198 14.61 1.18 10.48
CA TYR A 198 13.41 1.23 9.65
C TYR A 198 12.23 0.51 10.33
N ASN A 199 12.49 -0.63 10.95
CA ASN A 199 11.47 -1.43 11.63
C ASN A 199 11.07 -0.85 13.00
N CYS A 200 12.02 -0.48 13.85
CA CYS A 200 11.70 -0.07 15.24
C CYS A 200 11.95 1.42 15.55
N GLY A 201 12.47 2.17 14.61
CA GLY A 201 12.87 3.57 14.82
C GLY A 201 14.28 3.73 15.39
N LYS A 202 14.96 4.80 14.98
CA LYS A 202 16.35 5.13 15.36
C LYS A 202 16.56 5.17 16.88
N GLY A 203 15.59 5.71 17.63
CA GLY A 203 15.69 5.77 19.10
C GLY A 203 15.74 4.41 19.80
N ASN A 204 15.11 3.35 19.25
CA ASN A 204 15.25 1.99 19.80
C ASN A 204 16.63 1.42 19.50
N VAL A 205 17.16 1.67 18.30
CA VAL A 205 18.51 1.23 17.91
C VAL A 205 19.56 1.92 18.78
N ASN A 206 19.48 3.24 18.98
CA ASN A 206 20.41 3.98 19.83
C ASN A 206 20.40 3.45 21.28
N ARG A 207 19.23 3.19 21.86
CA ARG A 207 19.14 2.57 23.19
C ARG A 207 19.76 1.17 23.26
N ALA A 208 19.68 0.39 22.17
CA ALA A 208 20.32 -0.92 22.11
C ALA A 208 21.84 -0.80 22.00
N ILE A 209 22.35 0.17 21.24
CA ILE A 209 23.78 0.54 21.15
C ILE A 209 24.30 0.91 22.53
N ASP A 210 23.62 1.83 23.23
CA ASP A 210 24.01 2.27 24.58
C ASP A 210 24.08 1.09 25.57
N LYS A 211 23.10 0.18 25.52
CA LYS A 211 23.08 -1.00 26.41
C LYS A 211 24.16 -2.03 26.10
N ALA A 212 24.50 -2.18 24.81
CA ALA A 212 25.51 -3.15 24.39
C ALA A 212 26.93 -2.62 24.50
N GLY A 213 27.11 -1.29 24.46
CA GLY A 213 28.42 -0.65 24.29
C GLY A 213 29.04 -0.93 22.91
N SER A 214 28.25 -1.26 21.91
CA SER A 214 28.70 -1.65 20.58
C SER A 214 27.77 -1.09 19.50
N ARG A 215 28.32 -0.88 18.29
CA ARG A 215 27.56 -0.51 17.08
C ARG A 215 27.43 -1.68 16.08
N ASP A 216 27.88 -2.88 16.43
CA ASP A 216 27.65 -4.08 15.64
C ASP A 216 26.20 -4.56 15.82
N PHE A 217 25.48 -4.74 14.71
CA PHE A 217 24.07 -5.18 14.75
C PHE A 217 23.91 -6.50 15.48
N TRP A 218 24.84 -7.46 15.29
CA TRP A 218 24.71 -8.80 15.85
C TRP A 218 24.92 -8.78 17.37
N GLU A 219 25.74 -7.86 17.88
CA GLU A 219 25.96 -7.66 19.33
C GLU A 219 24.79 -6.95 19.99
N ILE A 220 24.21 -5.92 19.34
CA ILE A 220 23.07 -5.18 19.91
C ILE A 220 21.74 -5.92 19.75
N ARG A 221 21.68 -6.91 18.87
CA ARG A 221 20.49 -7.65 18.49
C ARG A 221 19.63 -8.13 19.67
N LYS A 222 20.26 -8.63 20.74
CA LYS A 222 19.60 -9.11 21.97
C LYS A 222 18.88 -8.01 22.76
N PHE A 223 19.23 -6.75 22.55
CA PHE A 223 18.64 -5.58 23.21
C PHE A 223 17.56 -4.89 22.35
N LEU A 224 17.39 -5.31 21.10
CA LEU A 224 16.34 -4.83 20.22
C LEU A 224 14.98 -5.52 20.50
N PRO A 225 13.85 -4.89 20.12
CA PRO A 225 12.57 -5.59 20.10
C PRO A 225 12.66 -6.92 19.33
N LYS A 226 11.96 -7.95 19.78
CA LYS A 226 12.01 -9.30 19.17
C LYS A 226 11.72 -9.29 17.67
N GLU A 227 10.77 -8.47 17.21
CA GLU A 227 10.48 -8.29 15.79
C GLU A 227 11.71 -7.77 15.04
N THR A 228 12.34 -6.71 15.55
CA THR A 228 13.49 -6.07 14.93
C THR A 228 14.74 -6.97 14.96
N SER A 229 14.94 -7.73 16.04
CA SER A 229 16.05 -8.69 16.11
C SER A 229 15.99 -9.76 15.02
N ASN A 230 14.80 -10.03 14.46
CA ASN A 230 14.56 -10.96 13.39
C ASN A 230 14.48 -10.31 12.00
N TYR A 231 14.31 -8.99 11.96
CA TYR A 231 14.07 -8.25 10.72
C TYR A 231 15.28 -8.24 9.77
N VAL A 232 16.48 -7.98 10.30
CA VAL A 232 17.72 -8.00 9.51
C VAL A 232 18.04 -9.40 8.99
N PRO A 233 17.99 -10.49 9.80
CA PRO A 233 18.10 -11.86 9.27
C PRO A 233 17.11 -12.17 8.17
N ALA A 234 15.85 -11.76 8.32
CA ALA A 234 14.80 -11.93 7.31
C ALA A 234 15.12 -11.17 6.01
N PHE A 235 15.64 -9.95 6.11
CA PHE A 235 16.10 -9.16 4.96
C PHE A 235 17.23 -9.88 4.19
N ILE A 236 18.28 -10.33 4.89
CA ILE A 236 19.41 -11.03 4.27
C ILE A 236 18.93 -12.31 3.56
N ALA A 237 18.04 -13.07 4.20
CA ALA A 237 17.44 -14.26 3.60
C ALA A 237 16.57 -13.93 2.38
N ALA A 238 15.83 -12.81 2.40
CA ALA A 238 15.04 -12.36 1.24
C ALA A 238 15.95 -12.02 0.05
N VAL A 239 17.06 -11.30 0.28
CA VAL A 239 18.08 -11.05 -0.75
C VAL A 239 18.57 -12.37 -1.34
N TYR A 240 18.98 -13.32 -0.49
CA TYR A 240 19.46 -14.62 -0.90
C TYR A 240 18.47 -15.38 -1.78
N VAL A 241 17.23 -15.54 -1.30
CA VAL A 241 16.21 -16.35 -1.99
C VAL A 241 15.81 -15.72 -3.33
N MET A 242 15.69 -14.41 -3.40
CA MET A 242 15.39 -13.71 -4.65
C MET A 242 16.53 -13.84 -5.67
N LYS A 243 17.79 -13.84 -5.24
CA LYS A 243 18.96 -14.02 -6.11
C LYS A 243 19.16 -15.46 -6.56
N TYR A 244 18.90 -16.42 -5.68
CA TYR A 244 19.09 -17.85 -5.94
C TYR A 244 17.80 -18.63 -6.16
N ALA A 245 16.72 -17.94 -6.55
CA ALA A 245 15.41 -18.54 -6.76
C ALA A 245 15.45 -19.76 -7.69
N LYS A 246 16.15 -19.67 -8.83
CA LYS A 246 16.30 -20.77 -9.79
C LYS A 246 16.95 -22.00 -9.16
N THR A 247 17.98 -21.81 -8.33
CA THR A 247 18.67 -22.89 -7.63
C THR A 247 17.76 -23.63 -6.65
N HIS A 248 16.80 -22.91 -6.05
CA HIS A 248 15.79 -23.46 -5.15
C HIS A 248 14.51 -23.90 -5.89
N GLN A 249 14.56 -23.98 -7.23
CA GLN A 249 13.41 -24.39 -8.06
C GLN A 249 12.17 -23.52 -7.81
N ILE A 250 12.37 -22.22 -7.61
CA ILE A 250 11.29 -21.24 -7.50
C ILE A 250 11.03 -20.71 -8.91
N THR A 251 9.85 -21.02 -9.44
CA THR A 251 9.44 -20.60 -10.78
C THR A 251 8.84 -19.19 -10.71
N VAL A 252 9.32 -18.31 -11.58
CA VAL A 252 8.76 -16.96 -11.75
C VAL A 252 7.34 -17.08 -12.26
N LYS A 253 6.39 -16.42 -11.58
CA LYS A 253 5.03 -16.34 -12.09
C LYS A 253 4.83 -15.05 -12.90
N PRO A 254 4.06 -15.09 -14.00
CA PRO A 254 3.76 -13.90 -14.77
C PRO A 254 3.03 -12.87 -13.93
N ASN A 255 3.26 -11.61 -14.19
CA ASN A 255 2.52 -10.50 -13.63
C ASN A 255 1.71 -9.76 -14.72
N ASN A 256 0.80 -8.87 -14.29
CA ASN A 256 -0.08 -8.13 -15.20
C ASN A 256 0.56 -6.84 -15.77
N PHE A 257 1.84 -6.57 -15.48
CA PHE A 257 2.55 -5.35 -15.90
C PHE A 257 3.53 -5.65 -17.03
N THR A 258 3.03 -6.28 -18.12
CA THR A 258 3.86 -6.71 -19.26
C THR A 258 3.97 -5.68 -20.39
N PHE A 259 3.30 -4.53 -20.24
CA PHE A 259 3.21 -3.46 -21.23
C PHE A 259 4.11 -2.27 -20.87
N LYS A 260 4.47 -1.47 -21.88
CA LYS A 260 5.12 -0.18 -21.68
C LYS A 260 4.15 0.80 -21.05
N THR A 261 4.63 1.65 -20.17
CA THR A 261 3.83 2.68 -19.50
C THR A 261 4.36 4.06 -19.82
N ASP A 262 3.44 5.02 -19.87
CA ASP A 262 3.73 6.45 -19.87
C ASP A 262 3.17 7.09 -18.58
N THR A 263 3.59 8.31 -18.31
CA THR A 263 3.14 9.07 -17.13
C THR A 263 2.60 10.41 -17.59
N VAL A 264 1.37 10.73 -17.17
CA VAL A 264 0.72 11.99 -17.50
C VAL A 264 0.36 12.79 -16.25
N LEU A 265 0.31 14.12 -16.38
CA LEU A 265 -0.20 15.03 -15.35
C LEU A 265 -1.68 15.31 -15.57
N VAL A 266 -2.44 15.19 -14.51
CA VAL A 266 -3.88 15.48 -14.44
C VAL A 266 -4.06 16.75 -13.63
N ARG A 267 -4.72 17.76 -14.21
CA ARG A 267 -4.91 19.09 -13.61
C ARG A 267 -6.34 19.36 -13.13
N ASN A 268 -7.22 18.40 -13.28
CA ASN A 268 -8.64 18.44 -12.92
C ASN A 268 -9.05 17.16 -12.19
N PHE A 269 -10.32 17.05 -11.87
CA PHE A 269 -10.90 15.80 -11.35
C PHE A 269 -11.21 14.86 -12.52
N VAL A 270 -10.54 13.71 -12.55
CA VAL A 270 -10.73 12.69 -13.60
C VAL A 270 -10.89 11.31 -12.98
N ALA A 271 -11.87 10.54 -13.43
CA ALA A 271 -12.01 9.14 -13.02
C ALA A 271 -11.03 8.25 -13.79
N LEU A 272 -10.41 7.27 -13.12
CA LEU A 272 -9.52 6.32 -13.79
C LEU A 272 -10.24 5.49 -14.85
N ASN A 273 -11.56 5.27 -14.69
CA ASN A 273 -12.39 4.57 -15.69
C ASN A 273 -12.47 5.37 -17.01
N ASP A 274 -12.61 6.68 -16.93
CA ASP A 274 -12.72 7.53 -18.13
C ASP A 274 -11.39 7.56 -18.90
N VAL A 275 -10.27 7.65 -18.16
CA VAL A 275 -8.93 7.53 -18.76
C VAL A 275 -8.72 6.15 -19.38
N ALA A 276 -9.17 5.07 -18.71
CA ALA A 276 -9.06 3.71 -19.23
C ALA A 276 -9.83 3.55 -20.52
N ALA A 277 -11.07 4.03 -20.56
CA ALA A 277 -11.91 3.99 -21.77
C ALA A 277 -11.27 4.77 -22.92
N ALA A 278 -10.73 5.97 -22.65
CA ALA A 278 -10.09 6.82 -23.66
C ALA A 278 -8.89 6.16 -24.35
N ILE A 279 -8.16 5.28 -23.65
CA ILE A 279 -7.00 4.57 -24.19
C ILE A 279 -7.27 3.09 -24.51
N ASN A 280 -8.55 2.71 -24.57
CA ASN A 280 -9.01 1.34 -24.84
C ASN A 280 -8.41 0.27 -23.91
N HIS A 281 -8.38 0.58 -22.61
CA HIS A 281 -7.93 -0.33 -21.55
C HIS A 281 -9.01 -0.56 -20.50
N LYS A 282 -8.83 -1.59 -19.67
CA LYS A 282 -9.72 -1.88 -18.55
C LYS A 282 -9.36 -0.98 -17.35
N GLU A 283 -10.37 -0.57 -16.58
CA GLU A 283 -10.19 0.21 -15.36
C GLU A 283 -9.23 -0.47 -14.38
N GLU A 284 -9.31 -1.80 -14.24
CA GLU A 284 -8.46 -2.56 -13.32
C GLU A 284 -6.97 -2.40 -13.64
N THR A 285 -6.62 -2.21 -14.92
CA THR A 285 -5.23 -1.96 -15.34
C THR A 285 -4.74 -0.61 -14.79
N LEU A 286 -5.56 0.44 -14.92
CA LEU A 286 -5.20 1.77 -14.41
C LEU A 286 -5.19 1.82 -12.89
N VAL A 287 -6.13 1.15 -12.24
CA VAL A 287 -6.16 1.02 -10.77
C VAL A 287 -4.91 0.30 -10.26
N ALA A 288 -4.48 -0.77 -10.93
CA ALA A 288 -3.27 -1.51 -10.56
C ALA A 288 -1.99 -0.67 -10.73
N LEU A 289 -1.92 0.18 -11.76
CA LEU A 289 -0.82 1.10 -11.99
C LEU A 289 -0.82 2.30 -11.02
N ASN A 290 -1.99 2.65 -10.47
CA ASN A 290 -2.21 3.85 -9.66
C ASN A 290 -2.86 3.51 -8.30
N PRO A 291 -2.26 2.65 -7.48
CA PRO A 291 -2.88 2.11 -6.26
C PRO A 291 -3.08 3.16 -5.15
N SER A 292 -2.52 4.35 -5.31
CA SER A 292 -2.68 5.45 -4.37
C SER A 292 -4.04 6.13 -4.41
N TYR A 293 -4.79 6.03 -5.53
CA TYR A 293 -6.08 6.69 -5.68
C TYR A 293 -7.21 5.85 -5.08
N LYS A 294 -7.65 6.21 -3.87
CA LYS A 294 -8.61 5.45 -3.05
C LYS A 294 -9.98 5.27 -3.70
N LYS A 295 -10.48 6.33 -4.36
CA LYS A 295 -11.82 6.37 -4.98
C LYS A 295 -11.78 6.16 -6.49
N LYS A 296 -10.63 5.74 -7.02
CA LYS A 296 -10.40 5.66 -8.47
C LYS A 296 -10.58 7.02 -9.18
N ILE A 297 -10.45 8.11 -8.43
CA ILE A 297 -10.55 9.49 -8.91
C ILE A 297 -9.22 10.19 -8.66
N VAL A 298 -8.73 10.85 -9.69
CA VAL A 298 -7.55 11.70 -9.64
C VAL A 298 -8.02 13.11 -9.33
N ASN A 299 -7.61 13.66 -8.19
CA ASN A 299 -8.01 14.99 -7.71
C ASN A 299 -6.93 16.04 -8.03
N GLY A 300 -6.53 16.14 -9.28
CA GLY A 300 -5.58 17.15 -9.74
C GLY A 300 -6.19 18.56 -9.74
N THR A 301 -5.33 19.56 -9.70
CA THR A 301 -5.68 20.96 -9.92
C THR A 301 -4.55 21.64 -10.71
N ASP A 302 -4.80 22.80 -11.32
CA ASP A 302 -3.75 23.57 -12.01
C ASP A 302 -2.57 23.93 -11.11
N VAL A 303 -2.86 24.21 -9.82
CA VAL A 303 -1.83 24.56 -8.83
C VAL A 303 -1.07 23.33 -8.35
N LEU A 304 -1.76 22.20 -8.21
CA LEU A 304 -1.20 20.95 -7.72
C LEU A 304 -1.65 19.78 -8.62
N PRO A 305 -1.05 19.65 -9.80
CA PRO A 305 -1.36 18.57 -10.71
C PRO A 305 -1.00 17.21 -10.08
N LYS A 306 -1.77 16.18 -10.41
CA LYS A 306 -1.55 14.82 -9.97
C LYS A 306 -0.99 13.97 -11.10
N ARG A 307 -0.11 13.08 -10.77
CA ARG A 307 0.50 12.15 -11.71
C ARG A 307 -0.29 10.83 -11.75
N ILE A 308 -0.55 10.34 -12.96
CA ILE A 308 -1.01 8.96 -13.17
C ILE A 308 -0.06 8.23 -14.11
N VAL A 309 0.06 6.93 -13.89
CA VAL A 309 0.76 6.00 -14.80
C VAL A 309 -0.30 5.32 -15.66
N ILE A 310 -0.10 5.33 -16.96
CA ILE A 310 -1.01 4.71 -17.92
C ILE A 310 -0.26 3.72 -18.81
N PRO A 311 -0.91 2.68 -19.36
CA PRO A 311 -0.34 1.96 -20.48
C PRO A 311 -0.04 2.95 -21.60
N LYS A 312 1.09 2.76 -22.30
CA LYS A 312 1.47 3.63 -23.41
C LYS A 312 0.39 3.56 -24.49
N PRO A 313 -0.35 4.67 -24.77
CA PRO A 313 -1.42 4.66 -25.76
C PRO A 313 -0.87 4.47 -27.18
N GLU A 314 -1.68 3.85 -28.06
CA GLU A 314 -1.46 3.92 -29.49
C GLU A 314 -1.83 5.33 -30.01
N LEU A 315 -1.24 5.74 -31.13
CA LEU A 315 -1.40 7.09 -31.67
C LEU A 315 -2.86 7.52 -31.84
N GLN A 316 -3.74 6.60 -32.23
CA GLN A 316 -5.17 6.86 -32.44
C GLN A 316 -5.94 7.23 -31.17
N PHE A 317 -5.40 6.95 -29.97
CA PHE A 317 -6.08 7.21 -28.69
C PHE A 317 -5.61 8.51 -28.00
N TYR A 318 -4.65 9.24 -28.59
CA TYR A 318 -4.15 10.47 -27.95
C TYR A 318 -5.20 11.58 -27.94
N GLU A 319 -6.06 11.67 -28.95
CA GLU A 319 -7.14 12.67 -29.02
C GLU A 319 -8.16 12.42 -27.89
N SER A 320 -8.68 11.21 -27.78
CA SER A 320 -9.62 10.84 -26.72
C SER A 320 -9.01 11.02 -25.31
N LEU A 321 -7.74 10.68 -25.17
CA LEU A 321 -7.02 10.91 -23.91
C LEU A 321 -6.90 12.40 -23.58
N PHE A 322 -6.59 13.23 -24.61
CA PHE A 322 -6.50 14.68 -24.44
C PHE A 322 -7.86 15.26 -24.00
N GLU A 323 -8.95 14.88 -24.64
CA GLU A 323 -10.30 15.31 -24.28
C GLU A 323 -10.64 14.98 -22.81
N VAL A 324 -10.41 13.73 -22.38
CA VAL A 324 -10.69 13.31 -21.01
C VAL A 324 -9.83 14.06 -19.98
N LEU A 325 -8.58 14.35 -20.31
CA LEU A 325 -7.66 15.03 -19.38
C LEU A 325 -7.92 16.54 -19.31
N ASN A 326 -8.62 17.13 -20.30
CA ASN A 326 -8.80 18.59 -20.43
C ASN A 326 -10.27 19.02 -20.52
N ASN A 327 -11.25 18.15 -20.24
CA ASN A 327 -12.70 18.33 -20.47
C ASN A 327 -13.33 19.59 -19.81
N ASP A 328 -12.60 20.32 -18.96
CA ASP A 328 -13.07 21.56 -18.32
C ASP A 328 -12.12 22.76 -18.56
N LEU A 329 -11.20 22.67 -19.53
CA LEU A 329 -10.14 23.64 -19.68
C LEU A 329 -10.12 24.22 -21.11
N ASP A 330 -9.83 25.53 -21.21
CA ASP A 330 -9.57 26.23 -22.48
C ASP A 330 -8.63 25.42 -23.40
N THR A 331 -8.94 25.44 -24.71
CA THR A 331 -8.42 24.58 -25.77
C THR A 331 -6.91 24.63 -26.04
N ASP A 332 -6.14 25.39 -25.27
CA ASP A 332 -4.70 25.61 -25.51
C ASP A 332 -3.76 24.78 -24.62
N LYS A 333 -4.25 23.75 -23.93
CA LYS A 333 -3.41 22.96 -23.02
C LYS A 333 -2.99 21.64 -23.64
N GLU A 334 -1.66 21.40 -23.66
CA GLU A 334 -1.05 20.17 -24.13
C GLU A 334 -1.14 19.04 -23.10
N ILE A 335 -1.14 17.77 -23.57
CA ILE A 335 -0.88 16.61 -22.70
C ILE A 335 0.56 16.71 -22.21
N ILE A 336 0.74 16.86 -20.90
CA ILE A 336 2.07 16.93 -20.30
C ILE A 336 2.49 15.53 -19.89
N LEU A 337 3.45 14.97 -20.61
CA LEU A 337 4.19 13.81 -20.16
C LEU A 337 5.12 14.24 -19.03
N ALA A 338 4.97 13.63 -17.86
CA ALA A 338 5.70 14.04 -16.67
C ALA A 338 6.66 12.96 -16.19
N SER A 339 7.85 13.38 -15.82
CA SER A 339 8.75 12.55 -15.02
C SER A 339 8.37 12.64 -13.52
N THR A 340 8.86 11.67 -12.74
CA THR A 340 8.74 11.73 -11.27
C THR A 340 9.39 12.98 -10.70
N ASP A 341 10.48 13.43 -11.33
CA ASP A 341 11.27 14.56 -10.88
C ASP A 341 10.52 15.88 -11.13
N ASP A 342 9.75 15.99 -12.22
CA ASP A 342 8.92 17.16 -12.52
C ASP A 342 7.84 17.39 -11.47
N VAL A 343 7.13 16.33 -11.07
CA VAL A 343 6.11 16.39 -10.01
C VAL A 343 6.74 16.75 -8.67
N ARG A 344 7.94 16.25 -8.40
CA ARG A 344 8.67 16.51 -7.17
C ARG A 344 9.15 17.95 -7.10
N GLU A 345 9.65 18.51 -8.20
CA GLU A 345 10.06 19.92 -8.28
C GLU A 345 8.84 20.86 -8.17
N LEU A 346 7.71 20.54 -8.80
CA LEU A 346 6.47 21.28 -8.62
C LEU A 346 6.04 21.29 -7.14
N ARG A 347 6.13 20.15 -6.45
CA ARG A 347 5.83 20.08 -5.02
C ARG A 347 6.74 20.93 -4.17
N LYS A 348 8.05 20.95 -4.44
CA LYS A 348 9.01 21.80 -3.72
C LYS A 348 8.69 23.28 -3.89
N LYS A 349 8.18 23.68 -5.06
CA LYS A 349 7.82 25.08 -5.36
C LYS A 349 6.49 25.48 -4.72
N VAL A 350 5.53 24.56 -4.66
CA VAL A 350 4.15 24.83 -4.18
C VAL A 350 4.01 24.62 -2.67
N LEU A 351 4.71 23.61 -2.14
CA LEU A 351 4.72 23.35 -0.70
C LEU A 351 5.93 24.05 -0.08
N PRO A 352 5.76 24.94 0.90
CA PRO A 352 6.89 25.50 1.62
C PRO A 352 7.71 24.37 2.23
N LYS A 353 9.06 24.55 2.23
CA LYS A 353 9.99 23.66 2.93
C LYS A 353 9.39 23.37 4.31
N THR A 354 9.01 22.15 4.56
CA THR A 354 8.47 21.74 5.86
C THR A 354 9.60 21.84 6.88
N GLU A 355 9.72 22.98 7.52
CA GLU A 355 10.13 23.00 8.92
C GLU A 355 9.17 22.05 9.61
N ALA A 356 9.67 21.20 10.50
CA ALA A 356 8.86 20.21 11.19
C ALA A 356 7.58 20.87 11.70
N VAL A 357 6.48 20.71 10.98
CA VAL A 357 5.19 21.30 11.33
C VAL A 357 4.76 20.59 12.58
N ALA A 358 4.80 21.29 13.70
CA ALA A 358 4.24 20.82 14.94
C ALA A 358 2.76 20.52 14.69
N SER A 359 2.43 19.26 14.45
CA SER A 359 1.06 18.83 14.23
C SER A 359 0.25 19.17 15.49
N LYS A 360 -0.72 20.08 15.35
CA LYS A 360 -1.58 20.44 16.47
C LYS A 360 -2.46 19.24 16.79
N ILE A 361 -2.22 18.64 17.95
CA ILE A 361 -3.03 17.54 18.47
C ILE A 361 -4.35 18.13 18.97
N LEU A 362 -5.45 17.77 18.32
CA LEU A 362 -6.79 18.03 18.82
C LEU A 362 -7.28 16.82 19.61
N VAL A 363 -7.96 17.07 20.70
CA VAL A 363 -8.64 16.00 21.47
C VAL A 363 -10.14 16.12 21.27
N HIS A 364 -10.73 15.09 20.66
CA HIS A 364 -12.18 14.97 20.50
C HIS A 364 -12.75 14.07 21.59
N LYS A 365 -13.74 14.57 22.36
CA LYS A 365 -14.52 13.75 23.29
C LYS A 365 -15.72 13.16 22.55
N VAL A 366 -15.80 11.84 22.51
CA VAL A 366 -16.89 11.13 21.84
C VAL A 366 -18.22 11.44 22.52
N LEU A 367 -19.21 11.85 21.75
CA LEU A 367 -20.58 12.10 22.21
C LEU A 367 -21.46 10.85 22.01
N PRO A 368 -22.56 10.72 22.77
CA PRO A 368 -23.53 9.65 22.55
C PRO A 368 -24.01 9.61 21.09
N GLY A 369 -24.05 8.40 20.48
CA GLY A 369 -24.48 8.20 19.10
C GLY A 369 -23.42 8.49 18.02
N GLN A 370 -22.23 8.94 18.37
CA GLN A 370 -21.16 9.13 17.39
C GLN A 370 -20.47 7.82 17.03
N SER A 371 -20.22 7.62 15.74
CA SER A 371 -19.36 6.56 15.23
C SER A 371 -17.97 7.07 14.88
N LEU A 372 -17.00 6.16 14.81
CA LEU A 372 -15.64 6.50 14.39
C LEU A 372 -15.62 7.08 12.97
N ASN A 373 -16.51 6.58 12.08
CA ASN A 373 -16.68 7.11 10.71
C ASN A 373 -17.19 8.57 10.72
N ALA A 374 -18.19 8.88 11.56
CA ALA A 374 -18.72 10.24 11.67
C ALA A 374 -17.66 11.23 12.20
N ILE A 375 -16.83 10.79 13.14
CA ILE A 375 -15.72 11.60 13.68
C ILE A 375 -14.64 11.78 12.63
N ALA A 376 -14.25 10.72 11.89
CA ALA A 376 -13.29 10.79 10.80
C ALA A 376 -13.73 11.80 9.73
N SER A 377 -14.99 11.72 9.28
CA SER A 377 -15.57 12.67 8.32
C SER A 377 -15.60 14.10 8.84
N LYS A 378 -15.94 14.30 10.11
CA LYS A 378 -15.98 15.64 10.75
C LYS A 378 -14.63 16.35 10.70
N TYR A 379 -13.53 15.58 10.86
CA TYR A 379 -12.18 16.15 10.93
C TYR A 379 -11.41 16.00 9.62
N GLY A 380 -12.01 15.40 8.57
CA GLY A 380 -11.38 15.20 7.28
C GLY A 380 -10.18 14.23 7.35
N VAL A 381 -10.27 13.20 8.20
CA VAL A 381 -9.24 12.18 8.41
C VAL A 381 -9.82 10.79 8.16
N GLU A 382 -8.95 9.82 7.92
CA GLU A 382 -9.40 8.44 7.72
C GLU A 382 -9.72 7.76 9.07
N VAL A 383 -10.68 6.84 9.03
CA VAL A 383 -11.01 6.01 10.21
C VAL A 383 -9.78 5.23 10.70
N GLN A 384 -8.96 4.77 9.78
CA GLN A 384 -7.73 4.04 10.11
C GLN A 384 -6.72 4.94 10.83
N ASP A 385 -6.63 6.21 10.44
CA ASP A 385 -5.75 7.18 11.11
C ASP A 385 -6.20 7.39 12.57
N LEU A 386 -7.51 7.56 12.79
CA LEU A 386 -8.06 7.65 14.14
C LEU A 386 -7.77 6.41 14.98
N LYS A 387 -7.85 5.23 14.38
CA LYS A 387 -7.53 3.98 15.06
C LYS A 387 -6.05 3.92 15.46
N VAL A 388 -5.15 4.27 14.55
CA VAL A 388 -3.71 4.27 14.79
C VAL A 388 -3.34 5.29 15.87
N TRP A 389 -3.80 6.54 15.74
CA TRP A 389 -3.46 7.60 16.70
C TRP A 389 -3.95 7.33 18.12
N ASN A 390 -4.97 6.49 18.26
CA ASN A 390 -5.61 6.17 19.53
C ASN A 390 -5.43 4.73 19.97
N ALA A 391 -4.58 3.96 19.29
CA ALA A 391 -4.32 2.53 19.54
C ALA A 391 -5.61 1.67 19.59
N LEU A 392 -6.60 1.97 18.76
CA LEU A 392 -7.87 1.27 18.72
C LEU A 392 -7.75 -0.02 17.91
N LYS A 393 -7.95 -1.14 18.55
CA LYS A 393 -7.94 -2.47 17.89
C LYS A 393 -9.20 -2.73 17.05
N VAL A 394 -10.32 -2.11 17.44
CA VAL A 394 -11.64 -2.22 16.80
C VAL A 394 -12.22 -0.83 16.50
N SER A 395 -13.26 -0.75 15.68
CA SER A 395 -13.91 0.54 15.36
C SER A 395 -14.94 0.99 16.40
N THR A 396 -15.14 0.19 17.46
CA THR A 396 -16.08 0.54 18.55
C THR A 396 -15.46 1.61 19.44
N ILE A 397 -16.20 2.66 19.66
CA ILE A 397 -15.88 3.77 20.59
C ILE A 397 -17.02 3.99 21.56
N VAL A 398 -16.71 4.52 22.75
CA VAL A 398 -17.72 4.74 23.80
C VAL A 398 -17.89 6.24 24.09
N PRO A 399 -19.10 6.68 24.45
CA PRO A 399 -19.32 8.07 24.87
C PRO A 399 -18.37 8.47 26.00
N GLY A 400 -17.82 9.68 25.91
CA GLY A 400 -16.83 10.19 26.88
C GLY A 400 -15.39 9.84 26.53
N GLN A 401 -15.12 8.88 25.64
CA GLN A 401 -13.78 8.54 25.19
C GLN A 401 -13.10 9.73 24.53
N LYS A 402 -11.83 9.97 24.87
CA LYS A 402 -11.03 11.03 24.25
C LYS A 402 -10.21 10.46 23.10
N LEU A 403 -10.37 11.00 21.90
CA LEU A 403 -9.63 10.64 20.71
C LEU A 403 -8.65 11.73 20.33
N LYS A 404 -7.39 11.39 20.16
CA LYS A 404 -6.35 12.26 19.59
C LYS A 404 -6.55 12.34 18.08
N ILE A 405 -6.53 13.56 17.54
CA ILE A 405 -6.66 13.83 16.12
C ILE A 405 -5.51 14.73 15.72
N TYR A 406 -4.68 14.27 14.82
CA TYR A 406 -3.57 15.05 14.29
C TYR A 406 -4.11 15.86 13.10
N ARG A 407 -4.09 17.18 13.22
CA ARG A 407 -4.42 18.09 12.14
C ARG A 407 -3.15 18.74 11.61
N ASP A 408 -2.98 18.72 10.29
CA ASP A 408 -2.01 19.58 9.66
C ASP A 408 -2.48 21.03 9.83
N THR A 409 -1.74 21.81 10.61
CA THR A 409 -1.90 23.25 10.62
C THR A 409 -1.18 23.84 9.41
N THR A 410 -1.70 23.58 8.21
CA THR A 410 -1.43 24.47 7.10
C THR A 410 -2.21 25.74 7.40
N PRO A 411 -1.61 26.95 7.45
CA PRO A 411 -2.38 28.16 7.61
C PRO A 411 -3.38 28.24 6.45
N ALA A 412 -4.64 28.22 6.75
CA ALA A 412 -5.69 28.60 5.81
C ALA A 412 -5.53 30.10 5.49
N LYS A 413 -4.59 30.43 4.59
CA LYS A 413 -4.46 31.74 3.97
C LYS A 413 -4.06 31.51 2.54
N LEU A 414 -5.06 31.50 1.73
CA LEU A 414 -5.25 31.83 0.34
C LEU A 414 -6.32 30.91 -0.24
N THR A 415 -7.56 31.11 0.19
CA THR A 415 -8.68 30.82 -0.67
C THR A 415 -8.94 32.06 -1.51
N PRO A 416 -8.66 32.06 -2.80
CA PRO A 416 -9.57 32.70 -3.70
C PRO A 416 -10.90 31.99 -3.46
N LYS A 417 -12.00 32.71 -3.32
CA LYS A 417 -13.35 32.15 -3.43
C LYS A 417 -13.40 31.39 -4.76
N ALA A 418 -13.02 30.12 -4.72
CA ALA A 418 -13.39 29.22 -5.77
C ALA A 418 -14.91 29.18 -5.74
N LYS A 419 -15.55 29.66 -6.81
CA LYS A 419 -16.91 29.31 -7.11
C LYS A 419 -16.97 27.81 -7.06
N THR A 420 -17.53 27.26 -5.98
CA THR A 420 -17.84 25.84 -5.85
C THR A 420 -18.77 25.52 -7.02
N SER A 421 -18.26 24.87 -8.03
CA SER A 421 -19.08 24.23 -9.07
C SER A 421 -19.74 23.04 -8.39
N PHE A 422 -20.98 23.22 -8.00
CA PHE A 422 -21.79 22.15 -7.47
C PHE A 422 -22.17 21.22 -8.60
N ALA A 423 -21.98 19.90 -8.43
CA ALA A 423 -22.65 18.96 -9.28
C ALA A 423 -24.17 19.17 -9.11
N SER A 424 -24.89 19.35 -10.19
CA SER A 424 -26.33 19.54 -10.16
C SER A 424 -27.04 18.26 -10.62
N TYR A 425 -28.05 17.84 -9.87
CA TYR A 425 -28.91 16.71 -10.22
C TYR A 425 -30.32 17.19 -10.52
N LYS A 426 -30.83 16.87 -11.72
CA LYS A 426 -32.22 17.14 -12.08
C LYS A 426 -33.11 16.01 -11.60
N VAL A 427 -34.03 16.32 -10.70
CA VAL A 427 -34.97 15.37 -10.10
C VAL A 427 -35.84 14.74 -11.20
N LYS A 428 -35.90 13.43 -11.25
CA LYS A 428 -36.71 12.64 -12.16
C LYS A 428 -38.01 12.20 -11.46
N GLN A 429 -39.00 11.80 -12.26
CA GLN A 429 -40.25 11.24 -11.74
C GLN A 429 -39.97 10.02 -10.85
N GLY A 430 -40.52 10.02 -9.65
CA GLY A 430 -40.32 8.97 -8.65
C GLY A 430 -39.11 9.12 -7.75
N ASP A 431 -38.25 10.13 -7.96
CA ASP A 431 -37.13 10.39 -7.05
C ASP A 431 -37.58 10.92 -5.69
N THR A 432 -36.88 10.47 -4.67
CA THR A 432 -36.96 11.01 -3.30
C THR A 432 -35.59 11.53 -2.87
N LEU A 433 -35.54 12.41 -1.86
CA LEU A 433 -34.23 12.86 -1.34
C LEU A 433 -33.36 11.70 -0.84
N SER A 434 -33.98 10.62 -0.36
CA SER A 434 -33.25 9.42 0.07
C SER A 434 -32.65 8.67 -1.14
N SER A 435 -33.45 8.43 -2.19
CA SER A 435 -32.96 7.75 -3.40
C SER A 435 -31.92 8.58 -4.15
N ILE A 436 -31.99 9.91 -4.08
CA ILE A 436 -30.97 10.80 -4.63
C ILE A 436 -29.70 10.76 -3.79
N ALA A 437 -29.81 10.78 -2.45
CA ALA A 437 -28.66 10.68 -1.56
C ALA A 437 -27.89 9.36 -1.76
N GLU A 438 -28.57 8.25 -2.00
CA GLU A 438 -27.96 6.94 -2.27
C GLU A 438 -27.20 6.88 -3.60
N LYS A 439 -27.60 7.71 -4.59
CA LYS A 439 -26.88 7.78 -5.90
C LYS A 439 -25.53 8.46 -5.80
N PHE A 440 -25.25 9.18 -4.71
CA PHE A 440 -24.04 9.97 -4.53
C PHE A 440 -23.35 9.63 -3.22
N ASP A 441 -22.22 8.94 -3.27
CA ASP A 441 -21.47 8.51 -2.09
C ASP A 441 -21.11 9.67 -1.17
N GLY A 442 -21.43 9.51 0.10
CA GLY A 442 -21.14 10.51 1.15
C GLY A 442 -22.17 11.62 1.28
N ILE A 443 -23.27 11.59 0.51
CA ILE A 443 -24.35 12.55 0.60
C ILE A 443 -25.47 11.97 1.48
N THR A 444 -25.92 12.77 2.43
CA THR A 444 -27.06 12.44 3.29
C THR A 444 -28.26 13.29 2.90
N VAL A 445 -29.47 12.84 3.24
CA VAL A 445 -30.70 13.64 3.09
C VAL A 445 -30.59 15.00 3.80
N ALA A 446 -29.90 15.01 4.94
CA ALA A 446 -29.67 16.23 5.70
C ALA A 446 -28.75 17.22 4.96
N SER A 447 -27.62 16.70 4.36
CA SER A 447 -26.72 17.52 3.57
C SER A 447 -27.36 18.03 2.27
N LEU A 448 -28.16 17.20 1.58
CA LEU A 448 -28.94 17.62 0.41
C LEU A 448 -29.92 18.74 0.75
N LYS A 449 -30.65 18.61 1.87
CA LYS A 449 -31.56 19.67 2.34
C LYS A 449 -30.82 20.97 2.65
N ALA A 450 -29.72 20.90 3.38
CA ALA A 450 -28.91 22.05 3.75
C ALA A 450 -28.32 22.76 2.53
N ALA A 451 -27.76 22.00 1.58
CA ALA A 451 -27.13 22.52 0.35
C ALA A 451 -28.15 23.25 -0.56
N ASN A 452 -29.42 22.85 -0.48
CA ASN A 452 -30.52 23.37 -1.33
C ASN A 452 -31.52 24.23 -0.60
N GLY A 453 -31.31 24.56 0.67
CA GLY A 453 -32.22 25.38 1.46
C GLY A 453 -33.61 24.77 1.68
N LEU A 454 -33.70 23.42 1.62
CA LEU A 454 -34.99 22.72 1.72
C LEU A 454 -35.43 22.56 3.17
N LYS A 455 -36.57 23.15 3.54
CA LYS A 455 -37.15 23.02 4.86
C LYS A 455 -37.91 21.68 5.06
N SER A 456 -38.35 21.04 3.99
CA SER A 456 -39.05 19.74 3.99
C SER A 456 -38.37 18.73 3.04
N ALA A 457 -38.83 17.48 3.05
CA ALA A 457 -38.36 16.45 2.14
C ALA A 457 -39.08 16.46 0.77
N LYS A 458 -40.01 17.41 0.54
CA LYS A 458 -40.75 17.52 -0.73
C LYS A 458 -39.84 18.05 -1.83
N ILE A 459 -39.70 17.27 -2.89
CA ILE A 459 -39.06 17.65 -4.14
C ILE A 459 -40.01 17.37 -5.28
N THR A 460 -39.86 18.08 -6.39
CA THR A 460 -40.72 17.94 -7.57
C THR A 460 -39.85 17.56 -8.77
N GLU A 461 -40.44 16.80 -9.70
CA GLU A 461 -39.81 16.48 -10.94
C GLU A 461 -39.34 17.74 -11.68
N GLY A 462 -38.14 17.67 -12.27
CA GLY A 462 -37.52 18.81 -12.94
C GLY A 462 -36.76 19.76 -12.03
N MET A 463 -36.90 19.66 -10.71
CA MET A 463 -36.13 20.46 -9.74
C MET A 463 -34.63 20.14 -9.85
N VAL A 464 -33.79 21.16 -9.85
CA VAL A 464 -32.35 21.00 -9.90
C VAL A 464 -31.78 21.13 -8.47
N LEU A 465 -31.22 20.06 -7.98
CA LEU A 465 -30.59 20.01 -6.67
C LEU A 465 -29.07 20.11 -6.80
N LYS A 466 -28.45 20.90 -5.94
CA LYS A 466 -27.01 20.93 -5.72
C LYS A 466 -26.63 19.68 -4.93
N VAL A 467 -25.75 18.86 -5.49
CA VAL A 467 -25.24 17.63 -4.90
C VAL A 467 -23.78 17.90 -4.55
N MET A 468 -23.44 17.93 -3.26
CA MET A 468 -22.09 18.24 -2.76
C MET A 468 -21.41 17.01 -2.22
#